data_7a204846161104d91dc38dd6d1952844
#
_entry.id   7a204846161104d91dc38dd6d1952844
#
_cell.length_a   1.000
_cell.length_b   1.000
_cell.length_c   1.000
_cell.angle_alpha   90.00
_cell.angle_beta   90.00
_cell.angle_gamma   90.00
#
_symmetry.space_group_name_H-M   'P 1'
#
loop_
_entity.id
_entity.type
_entity.pdbx_description
1 polymer ?
#
loop_
_entity_poly.entity_id
_entity_poly.type
_entity_poly.pdbx_seq_one_letter_code
_entity_poly.pdbx_strand_id
1 'polypeptide(L)'
;KQKFILTGKKSYLNCAYMSPMLKKVEKAGISGLKTKRSPHKLMPTDFFNGVSNLKKQFASLINLKDYERVALAPSVSYGMANVTNNIKLESSENVVLLGDQFPSNVYPWMSLVKKHNAELVFVEKPKIEKKCGELWNKKVLEKINKKTKVVSMGMVHWADGTIFDLEKIRKKTKEVGALLIVDGTQSVGAMPFDINKIKPDALVCAAYKWLMGPYGSAFCYYGEAFDNGSPIEESWINR
;
A
#
# COMPACT_ATOMS: atom_id res chain seq x y z
N LYS A 1 -6.95 -26.08 -3.43
CA LYS A 1 -7.36 -26.59 -2.10
C LYS A 1 -6.20 -27.18 -1.29
N GLN A 2 -5.29 -27.96 -1.89
CA GLN A 2 -4.21 -28.66 -1.16
C GLN A 2 -3.26 -27.75 -0.36
N LYS A 3 -3.09 -26.48 -0.79
CA LYS A 3 -2.20 -25.50 -0.14
C LYS A 3 -2.83 -24.79 1.06
N PHE A 4 -4.15 -24.91 1.25
CA PHE A 4 -4.92 -24.21 2.28
C PHE A 4 -5.58 -25.19 3.27
N ILE A 5 -5.89 -24.71 4.47
CA ILE A 5 -6.70 -25.42 5.46
C ILE A 5 -8.11 -24.82 5.37
N LEU A 6 -8.87 -25.26 4.37
CA LEU A 6 -10.28 -24.91 4.26
C LEU A 6 -11.12 -26.11 4.73
N THR A 7 -11.83 -25.97 5.82
CA THR A 7 -12.69 -27.01 6.37
C THR A 7 -13.99 -27.14 5.58
N GLY A 8 -14.40 -28.39 5.35
CA GLY A 8 -15.69 -28.71 4.70
C GLY A 8 -15.70 -28.53 3.18
N LYS A 9 -16.92 -28.57 2.60
CA LYS A 9 -17.19 -28.45 1.15
C LYS A 9 -17.29 -26.98 0.66
N LYS A 10 -16.85 -26.01 1.48
CA LYS A 10 -16.96 -24.58 1.15
C LYS A 10 -15.98 -24.17 0.04
N SER A 11 -16.45 -23.35 -0.90
CA SER A 11 -15.62 -22.59 -1.84
C SER A 11 -15.52 -21.16 -1.31
N TYR A 12 -14.28 -20.70 -1.04
CA TYR A 12 -14.02 -19.35 -0.56
C TYR A 12 -13.39 -18.52 -1.67
N LEU A 13 -14.06 -17.45 -2.09
CA LEU A 13 -13.65 -16.61 -3.21
C LEU A 13 -13.35 -15.16 -2.81
N ASN A 14 -13.59 -14.78 -1.55
CA ASN A 14 -13.49 -13.39 -1.10
C ASN A 14 -12.11 -13.04 -0.53
N CYS A 15 -11.05 -13.23 -1.33
CA CYS A 15 -9.71 -12.78 -0.95
C CYS A 15 -9.59 -11.25 -0.88
N ALA A 16 -10.51 -10.51 -1.51
CA ALA A 16 -10.59 -9.05 -1.40
C ALA A 16 -10.92 -8.57 0.02
N TYR A 17 -11.61 -9.41 0.81
CA TYR A 17 -11.85 -9.17 2.24
C TYR A 17 -10.66 -9.69 3.07
N MET A 18 -10.38 -10.99 3.00
CA MET A 18 -9.29 -11.66 3.71
C MET A 18 -8.99 -12.99 3.00
N SER A 19 -7.73 -13.30 2.74
CA SER A 19 -7.39 -14.60 2.17
C SER A 19 -7.40 -15.71 3.23
N PRO A 20 -7.67 -16.95 2.84
CA PRO A 20 -7.35 -18.09 3.70
C PRO A 20 -5.83 -18.21 3.83
N MET A 21 -5.36 -18.61 5.00
CA MET A 21 -3.94 -18.76 5.27
C MET A 21 -3.37 -20.00 4.57
N LEU A 22 -2.20 -19.87 3.98
CA LEU A 22 -1.47 -21.01 3.44
C LEU A 22 -0.93 -21.90 4.58
N LYS A 23 -1.00 -23.23 4.41
CA LYS A 23 -0.39 -24.20 5.34
C LYS A 23 1.08 -23.91 5.64
N LYS A 24 1.85 -23.46 4.63
CA LYS A 24 3.26 -23.09 4.80
C LYS A 24 3.43 -21.85 5.70
N VAL A 25 2.55 -20.86 5.56
CA VAL A 25 2.57 -19.63 6.37
C VAL A 25 2.23 -19.96 7.84
N GLU A 26 1.17 -20.75 8.07
CA GLU A 26 0.81 -21.23 9.40
C GLU A 26 1.97 -21.99 10.06
N LYS A 27 2.56 -22.97 9.35
CA LYS A 27 3.71 -23.74 9.85
C LYS A 27 4.90 -22.85 10.21
N ALA A 28 5.21 -21.86 9.36
CA ALA A 28 6.29 -20.90 9.61
C ALA A 28 6.01 -20.04 10.86
N GLY A 29 4.76 -19.56 11.01
CA GLY A 29 4.35 -18.81 12.20
C GLY A 29 4.49 -19.62 13.49
N ILE A 30 4.01 -20.87 13.52
CA ILE A 30 4.16 -21.78 14.65
C ILE A 30 5.64 -22.03 14.95
N SER A 31 6.47 -22.23 13.93
CA SER A 31 7.92 -22.42 14.07
C SER A 31 8.57 -21.18 14.69
N GLY A 32 8.21 -19.97 14.21
CA GLY A 32 8.71 -18.71 14.76
C GLY A 32 8.37 -18.54 16.26
N LEU A 33 7.13 -18.84 16.64
CA LEU A 33 6.74 -18.84 18.07
C LEU A 33 7.57 -19.81 18.92
N LYS A 34 7.84 -21.01 18.39
CA LYS A 34 8.64 -22.03 19.09
C LYS A 34 10.10 -21.62 19.27
N THR A 35 10.66 -20.81 18.37
CA THR A 35 12.05 -20.33 18.46
C THR A 35 12.30 -19.59 19.79
N LYS A 36 11.30 -18.83 20.26
CA LYS A 36 11.39 -18.10 21.54
C LYS A 36 11.46 -19.00 22.79
N ARG A 37 11.19 -20.32 22.67
CA ARG A 37 11.35 -21.27 23.79
C ARG A 37 12.82 -21.44 24.22
N SER A 38 13.77 -21.11 23.32
CA SER A 38 15.21 -21.23 23.59
C SER A 38 15.91 -19.92 23.23
N PRO A 39 15.69 -18.83 23.99
CA PRO A 39 16.17 -17.48 23.61
C PRO A 39 17.70 -17.41 23.57
N HIS A 40 18.41 -18.26 24.30
CA HIS A 40 19.88 -18.37 24.29
C HIS A 40 20.46 -18.88 22.97
N LYS A 41 19.61 -19.38 22.06
CA LYS A 41 20.01 -19.82 20.71
C LYS A 41 19.80 -18.76 19.63
N LEU A 42 19.17 -17.63 19.98
CA LEU A 42 18.96 -16.52 19.04
C LEU A 42 20.27 -15.78 18.80
N MET A 43 20.62 -15.67 17.54
CA MET A 43 21.78 -14.91 17.09
C MET A 43 21.35 -13.50 16.66
N PRO A 44 22.23 -12.48 16.72
CA PRO A 44 21.93 -11.14 16.25
C PRO A 44 21.40 -11.10 14.81
N THR A 45 21.88 -11.97 13.94
CA THR A 45 21.43 -12.08 12.54
C THR A 45 19.98 -12.55 12.39
N ASP A 46 19.42 -13.24 13.38
CA ASP A 46 18.03 -13.73 13.34
C ASP A 46 17.02 -12.57 13.40
N PHE A 47 17.42 -11.41 13.94
CA PHE A 47 16.59 -10.20 13.95
C PHE A 47 16.45 -9.56 12.57
N PHE A 48 17.40 -9.80 11.66
CA PHE A 48 17.49 -9.11 10.36
C PHE A 48 17.19 -10.02 9.16
N ASN A 49 17.68 -11.26 9.18
CA ASN A 49 17.61 -12.16 8.02
C ASN A 49 16.20 -12.41 7.53
N GLY A 50 15.25 -12.62 8.44
CA GLY A 50 13.83 -12.84 8.11
C GLY A 50 13.22 -11.64 7.39
N VAL A 51 13.45 -10.44 7.93
CA VAL A 51 12.97 -9.18 7.36
C VAL A 51 13.60 -8.92 6.00
N SER A 52 14.94 -9.08 5.87
CA SER A 52 15.64 -8.89 4.60
C SER A 52 15.12 -9.84 3.51
N ASN A 53 14.86 -11.11 3.85
CA ASN A 53 14.26 -12.05 2.91
C ASN A 53 12.85 -11.64 2.46
N LEU A 54 12.00 -11.17 3.37
CA LEU A 54 10.67 -10.67 3.05
C LEU A 54 10.72 -9.45 2.13
N LYS A 55 11.62 -8.48 2.41
CA LYS A 55 11.86 -7.30 1.57
C LYS A 55 12.24 -7.73 0.14
N LYS A 56 13.18 -8.67 -0.01
CA LYS A 56 13.62 -9.20 -1.32
C LYS A 56 12.47 -9.86 -2.09
N GLN A 57 11.65 -10.68 -1.42
CA GLN A 57 10.52 -11.35 -2.06
C GLN A 57 9.45 -10.35 -2.51
N PHE A 58 9.12 -9.37 -1.67
CA PHE A 58 8.18 -8.33 -2.05
C PHE A 58 8.71 -7.46 -3.20
N ALA A 59 9.97 -7.05 -3.14
CA ALA A 59 10.63 -6.29 -4.20
C ALA A 59 10.59 -7.05 -5.54
N SER A 60 10.90 -8.35 -5.52
CA SER A 60 10.79 -9.21 -6.71
C SER A 60 9.36 -9.25 -7.27
N LEU A 61 8.34 -9.33 -6.39
CA LEU A 61 6.93 -9.38 -6.79
C LEU A 61 6.48 -8.12 -7.55
N ILE A 62 7.00 -6.95 -7.17
CA ILE A 62 6.68 -5.65 -7.78
C ILE A 62 7.72 -5.19 -8.81
N ASN A 63 8.66 -6.06 -9.20
CA ASN A 63 9.75 -5.76 -10.13
C ASN A 63 10.68 -4.61 -9.66
N LEU A 64 10.90 -4.49 -8.36
CA LEU A 64 11.80 -3.50 -7.74
C LEU A 64 13.22 -4.09 -7.62
N LYS A 65 14.24 -3.37 -8.10
CA LYS A 65 15.65 -3.80 -7.99
C LYS A 65 16.20 -3.60 -6.59
N ASP A 66 15.99 -2.42 -6.03
CA ASP A 66 16.50 -2.05 -4.70
C ASP A 66 15.50 -2.43 -3.61
N TYR A 67 15.67 -3.61 -3.02
CA TYR A 67 14.81 -4.10 -1.95
C TYR A 67 14.97 -3.32 -0.63
N GLU A 68 16.03 -2.53 -0.46
CA GLU A 68 16.21 -1.70 0.75
C GLU A 68 15.16 -0.58 0.84
N ARG A 69 14.58 -0.18 -0.28
CA ARG A 69 13.42 0.73 -0.33
C ARG A 69 12.11 0.11 0.18
N VAL A 70 12.13 -1.16 0.56
CA VAL A 70 10.97 -1.84 1.15
C VAL A 70 11.08 -1.81 2.67
N ALA A 71 10.02 -1.38 3.34
CA ALA A 71 9.85 -1.48 4.78
C ALA A 71 8.66 -2.39 5.12
N LEU A 72 8.72 -3.03 6.30
CA LEU A 72 7.59 -3.74 6.89
C LEU A 72 6.87 -2.82 7.87
N ALA A 73 5.55 -2.86 7.84
CA ALA A 73 4.69 -2.10 8.74
C ALA A 73 3.61 -3.01 9.34
N PRO A 74 3.02 -2.67 10.49
CA PRO A 74 1.95 -3.48 11.09
C PRO A 74 0.63 -3.36 10.32
N SER A 75 0.44 -2.30 9.54
CA SER A 75 -0.80 -2.06 8.78
C SER A 75 -0.62 -1.04 7.66
N VAL A 76 -1.58 -1.00 6.72
CA VAL A 76 -1.68 0.08 5.71
C VAL A 76 -1.83 1.45 6.39
N SER A 77 -2.63 1.54 7.45
CA SER A 77 -2.79 2.81 8.21
C SER A 77 -1.46 3.33 8.73
N TYR A 78 -0.60 2.46 9.25
CA TYR A 78 0.73 2.84 9.72
C TYR A 78 1.63 3.32 8.56
N GLY A 79 1.63 2.58 7.45
CA GLY A 79 2.38 2.97 6.25
C GLY A 79 1.93 4.32 5.68
N MET A 80 0.61 4.56 5.62
CA MET A 80 0.03 5.84 5.18
C MET A 80 0.34 6.98 6.17
N ALA A 81 0.31 6.70 7.49
CA ALA A 81 0.69 7.69 8.50
C ALA A 81 2.17 8.10 8.34
N ASN A 82 3.06 7.14 8.07
CA ASN A 82 4.47 7.44 7.79
C ASN A 82 4.63 8.32 6.54
N VAL A 83 3.86 8.06 5.47
CA VAL A 83 3.83 8.92 4.28
C VAL A 83 3.36 10.33 4.63
N THR A 84 2.21 10.46 5.29
CA THR A 84 1.61 11.78 5.58
C THR A 84 2.45 12.62 6.54
N ASN A 85 3.17 11.99 7.47
CA ASN A 85 4.08 12.71 8.38
C ASN A 85 5.28 13.33 7.65
N ASN A 86 5.59 12.86 6.46
CA ASN A 86 6.70 13.34 5.64
C ASN A 86 6.27 14.27 4.49
N ILE A 87 5.00 14.69 4.49
CA ILE A 87 4.47 15.60 3.48
C ILE A 87 4.05 16.91 4.16
N LYS A 88 4.54 18.03 3.63
CA LYS A 88 4.09 19.37 3.98
C LYS A 88 3.15 19.88 2.91
N LEU A 89 2.05 20.50 3.32
CA LEU A 89 1.09 21.14 2.43
C LEU A 89 1.08 22.65 2.68
N GLU A 90 0.91 23.41 1.61
CA GLU A 90 0.50 24.80 1.69
C GLU A 90 -1.03 24.88 1.70
N SER A 91 -1.60 25.94 2.28
CA SER A 91 -3.06 26.12 2.34
C SER A 91 -3.73 26.26 0.96
N SER A 92 -2.96 26.61 -0.07
CA SER A 92 -3.41 26.69 -1.46
C SER A 92 -3.36 25.35 -2.21
N GLU A 93 -2.77 24.31 -1.61
CA GLU A 93 -2.60 23.00 -2.23
C GLU A 93 -3.75 22.06 -1.87
N ASN A 94 -3.88 20.98 -2.66
CA ASN A 94 -4.88 19.95 -2.40
C ASN A 94 -4.33 18.53 -2.47
N VAL A 95 -5.08 17.62 -1.83
CA VAL A 95 -4.90 16.17 -1.94
C VAL A 95 -6.10 15.59 -2.68
N VAL A 96 -5.84 14.80 -3.73
CA VAL A 96 -6.89 14.16 -4.53
C VAL A 96 -7.02 12.69 -4.10
N LEU A 97 -8.24 12.30 -3.75
CA LEU A 97 -8.61 10.92 -3.39
C LEU A 97 -9.77 10.44 -4.27
N LEU A 98 -9.99 9.12 -4.31
CA LEU A 98 -11.21 8.55 -4.86
C LEU A 98 -12.36 8.70 -3.84
N GLY A 99 -13.58 8.87 -4.33
CA GLY A 99 -14.80 8.68 -3.53
C GLY A 99 -14.89 7.24 -3.01
N ASP A 100 -15.54 7.04 -1.88
CA ASP A 100 -15.70 5.73 -1.22
C ASP A 100 -14.38 4.95 -1.05
N GLN A 101 -13.25 5.65 -0.91
CA GLN A 101 -11.94 5.03 -0.69
C GLN A 101 -11.87 4.35 0.69
N PHE A 102 -11.07 3.30 0.79
CA PHE A 102 -10.89 2.59 2.06
C PHE A 102 -10.34 3.52 3.17
N PRO A 103 -10.89 3.47 4.39
CA PRO A 103 -10.60 4.43 5.47
C PRO A 103 -9.11 4.63 5.78
N SER A 104 -8.29 3.57 5.72
CA SER A 104 -6.84 3.67 5.95
C SER A 104 -6.12 4.59 4.95
N ASN A 105 -6.72 4.80 3.77
CA ASN A 105 -6.22 5.73 2.75
C ASN A 105 -7.09 7.00 2.64
N VAL A 106 -7.83 7.34 3.68
CA VAL A 106 -8.63 8.58 3.77
C VAL A 106 -8.27 9.38 5.02
N TYR A 107 -8.35 8.76 6.20
CA TYR A 107 -8.20 9.48 7.47
C TYR A 107 -6.85 10.16 7.67
N PRO A 108 -5.69 9.57 7.29
CA PRO A 108 -4.42 10.28 7.39
C PRO A 108 -4.39 11.56 6.55
N TRP A 109 -5.00 11.53 5.36
CA TRP A 109 -5.11 12.70 4.48
C TRP A 109 -6.05 13.77 5.04
N MET A 110 -7.20 13.36 5.58
CA MET A 110 -8.11 14.29 6.27
C MET A 110 -7.39 15.03 7.42
N SER A 111 -6.61 14.30 8.21
CA SER A 111 -5.83 14.89 9.29
C SER A 111 -4.75 15.85 8.78
N LEU A 112 -4.05 15.47 7.70
CA LEU A 112 -3.01 16.27 7.09
C LEU A 112 -3.56 17.60 6.52
N VAL A 113 -4.64 17.54 5.70
CA VAL A 113 -5.23 18.75 5.12
C VAL A 113 -5.82 19.66 6.19
N LYS A 114 -6.43 19.11 7.25
CA LYS A 114 -6.92 19.88 8.39
C LYS A 114 -5.79 20.62 9.10
N LYS A 115 -4.65 19.94 9.33
CA LYS A 115 -3.47 20.53 9.99
C LYS A 115 -2.89 21.71 9.23
N HIS A 116 -2.96 21.67 7.90
CA HIS A 116 -2.36 22.67 7.01
C HIS A 116 -3.36 23.65 6.39
N ASN A 117 -4.66 23.57 6.74
CA ASN A 117 -5.75 24.34 6.11
C ASN A 117 -5.77 24.18 4.57
N ALA A 118 -5.38 23.00 4.08
CA ALA A 118 -5.39 22.65 2.67
C ALA A 118 -6.71 22.00 2.26
N GLU A 119 -6.91 21.73 0.97
CA GLU A 119 -8.15 21.17 0.44
C GLU A 119 -8.04 19.64 0.26
N LEU A 120 -9.12 18.91 0.56
CA LEU A 120 -9.28 17.50 0.23
C LEU A 120 -10.32 17.34 -0.90
N VAL A 121 -9.89 16.84 -2.04
CA VAL A 121 -10.73 16.68 -3.24
C VAL A 121 -11.08 15.21 -3.42
N PHE A 122 -12.36 14.87 -3.29
CA PHE A 122 -12.87 13.54 -3.62
C PHE A 122 -13.34 13.49 -5.08
N VAL A 123 -12.92 12.45 -5.79
CA VAL A 123 -13.36 12.18 -7.17
C VAL A 123 -14.41 11.08 -7.12
N GLU A 124 -15.67 11.48 -7.15
CA GLU A 124 -16.80 10.58 -7.04
C GLU A 124 -16.95 9.67 -8.25
N LYS A 125 -17.39 8.42 -7.98
CA LYS A 125 -17.73 7.45 -9.01
C LYS A 125 -18.83 8.00 -9.94
N PRO A 126 -18.68 7.88 -11.27
CA PRO A 126 -19.74 8.24 -12.20
C PRO A 126 -21.00 7.41 -11.96
N LYS A 127 -22.19 8.04 -12.04
CA LYS A 127 -23.51 7.36 -11.94
C LYS A 127 -23.90 6.68 -13.27
N ILE A 128 -22.95 6.11 -14.00
CA ILE A 128 -23.13 5.51 -15.32
C ILE A 128 -22.55 4.09 -15.26
N GLU A 129 -23.34 3.10 -15.68
CA GLU A 129 -22.93 1.69 -15.64
C GLU A 129 -21.89 1.33 -16.72
N LYS A 130 -22.13 1.79 -17.96
CA LYS A 130 -21.21 1.49 -19.08
C LYS A 130 -19.94 2.34 -19.02
N LYS A 131 -18.77 1.69 -19.13
CA LYS A 131 -17.47 2.35 -19.14
C LYS A 131 -17.17 3.18 -17.87
N CYS A 132 -17.78 2.81 -16.74
CA CYS A 132 -17.65 3.54 -15.49
C CYS A 132 -16.19 3.74 -15.10
N GLY A 133 -15.34 2.71 -15.20
CA GLY A 133 -13.91 2.80 -14.87
C GLY A 133 -13.14 3.79 -15.75
N GLU A 134 -13.38 3.78 -17.07
CA GLU A 134 -12.76 4.73 -17.99
C GLU A 134 -13.16 6.19 -17.66
N LEU A 135 -14.45 6.41 -17.40
CA LEU A 135 -14.98 7.73 -17.06
C LEU A 135 -14.47 8.21 -15.69
N TRP A 136 -14.39 7.30 -14.71
CA TRP A 136 -13.86 7.64 -13.40
C TRP A 136 -12.37 8.00 -13.48
N ASN A 137 -11.59 7.19 -14.21
CA ASN A 137 -10.19 7.49 -14.47
C ASN A 137 -10.00 8.86 -15.16
N LYS A 138 -10.86 9.20 -16.15
CA LYS A 138 -10.87 10.51 -16.79
C LYS A 138 -11.15 11.64 -15.80
N LYS A 139 -12.16 11.48 -14.93
CA LYS A 139 -12.46 12.45 -13.86
C LYS A 139 -11.29 12.65 -12.90
N VAL A 140 -10.56 11.59 -12.55
CA VAL A 140 -9.34 11.71 -11.72
C VAL A 140 -8.32 12.59 -12.43
N LEU A 141 -8.05 12.34 -13.71
CA LEU A 141 -7.10 13.12 -14.51
C LEU A 141 -7.50 14.60 -14.61
N GLU A 142 -8.80 14.90 -14.74
CA GLU A 142 -9.34 16.27 -14.81
C GLU A 142 -9.19 17.03 -13.48
N LYS A 143 -9.25 16.31 -12.33
CA LYS A 143 -9.10 16.93 -11.02
C LYS A 143 -7.64 17.22 -10.63
N ILE A 144 -6.69 16.54 -11.26
CA ILE A 144 -5.26 16.78 -11.04
C ILE A 144 -4.83 18.06 -11.75
N ASN A 145 -4.40 19.06 -10.99
CA ASN A 145 -4.00 20.39 -11.48
C ASN A 145 -2.78 20.93 -10.70
N LYS A 146 -2.34 22.16 -11.00
CA LYS A 146 -1.15 22.78 -10.40
C LYS A 146 -1.23 22.98 -8.87
N LYS A 147 -2.43 22.92 -8.28
CA LYS A 147 -2.60 22.97 -6.80
C LYS A 147 -2.46 21.57 -6.18
N THR A 148 -2.49 20.51 -6.97
CA THR A 148 -2.44 19.15 -6.46
C THR A 148 -1.04 18.82 -5.97
N LYS A 149 -0.91 18.57 -4.67
CA LYS A 149 0.33 18.10 -4.03
C LYS A 149 0.43 16.58 -4.01
N VAL A 150 -0.69 15.91 -3.81
CA VAL A 150 -0.75 14.45 -3.67
C VAL A 150 -1.97 13.91 -4.39
N VAL A 151 -1.78 12.79 -5.07
CA VAL A 151 -2.85 11.88 -5.48
C VAL A 151 -2.64 10.58 -4.71
N SER A 152 -3.61 10.17 -3.89
CA SER A 152 -3.53 8.91 -3.15
C SER A 152 -4.70 8.01 -3.50
N MET A 153 -4.40 6.84 -4.09
CA MET A 153 -5.42 5.94 -4.61
C MET A 153 -4.93 4.50 -4.75
N GLY A 154 -5.86 3.56 -4.90
CA GLY A 154 -5.54 2.19 -5.31
C GLY A 154 -5.51 2.05 -6.83
N MET A 155 -4.78 1.03 -7.33
CA MET A 155 -4.90 0.57 -8.72
C MET A 155 -6.26 -0.12 -8.96
N VAL A 156 -6.77 -0.78 -7.93
CA VAL A 156 -8.09 -1.44 -7.92
C VAL A 156 -8.90 -0.87 -6.77
N HIS A 157 -10.11 -0.41 -7.06
CA HIS A 157 -11.02 0.10 -6.04
C HIS A 157 -11.55 -1.04 -5.15
N TRP A 158 -11.48 -0.86 -3.85
CA TRP A 158 -11.73 -1.93 -2.88
C TRP A 158 -13.18 -2.43 -2.85
N ALA A 159 -14.16 -1.55 -3.15
CA ALA A 159 -15.57 -1.86 -3.03
C ALA A 159 -16.17 -2.53 -4.27
N ASP A 160 -15.67 -2.22 -5.47
CA ASP A 160 -16.29 -2.65 -6.71
C ASP A 160 -15.33 -3.22 -7.77
N GLY A 161 -14.02 -3.24 -7.47
CA GLY A 161 -13.03 -3.80 -8.39
C GLY A 161 -12.70 -2.93 -9.61
N THR A 162 -13.15 -1.68 -9.66
CA THR A 162 -12.78 -0.75 -10.74
C THR A 162 -11.26 -0.61 -10.83
N ILE A 163 -10.71 -0.79 -12.03
CA ILE A 163 -9.26 -0.67 -12.31
C ILE A 163 -8.97 0.71 -12.86
N PHE A 164 -7.91 1.35 -12.32
CA PHE A 164 -7.41 2.65 -12.76
C PHE A 164 -6.10 2.52 -13.53
N ASP A 165 -5.90 3.37 -14.53
CA ASP A 165 -4.69 3.49 -15.31
C ASP A 165 -3.66 4.37 -14.55
N LEU A 166 -2.91 3.72 -13.66
CA LEU A 166 -1.92 4.42 -12.83
C LEU A 166 -0.76 5.00 -13.66
N GLU A 167 -0.47 4.48 -14.85
CA GLU A 167 0.58 5.04 -15.72
C GLU A 167 0.15 6.41 -16.26
N LYS A 168 -1.11 6.54 -16.72
CA LYS A 168 -1.65 7.85 -17.13
C LYS A 168 -1.75 8.83 -15.97
N ILE A 169 -2.18 8.34 -14.79
CA ILE A 169 -2.26 9.17 -13.58
C ILE A 169 -0.85 9.62 -13.18
N ARG A 170 0.14 8.72 -13.22
CA ARG A 170 1.54 9.08 -12.96
C ARG A 170 2.08 10.13 -13.91
N LYS A 171 1.80 9.98 -15.21
CA LYS A 171 2.17 11.01 -16.19
C LYS A 171 1.60 12.37 -15.78
N LYS A 172 0.30 12.41 -15.45
CA LYS A 172 -0.37 13.64 -15.05
C LYS A 172 0.17 14.24 -13.75
N THR A 173 0.43 13.41 -12.73
CA THR A 173 1.02 13.89 -11.47
C THR A 173 2.40 14.48 -11.67
N LYS A 174 3.24 13.89 -12.53
CA LYS A 174 4.55 14.46 -12.89
C LYS A 174 4.45 15.81 -13.61
N GLU A 175 3.49 15.98 -14.51
CA GLU A 175 3.28 17.24 -15.23
C GLU A 175 3.00 18.41 -14.28
N VAL A 176 2.39 18.14 -13.13
CA VAL A 176 2.01 19.19 -12.15
C VAL A 176 2.92 19.20 -10.89
N GLY A 177 3.88 18.28 -10.78
CA GLY A 177 4.77 18.18 -9.63
C GLY A 177 4.13 17.50 -8.41
N ALA A 178 3.03 16.76 -8.59
CA ALA A 178 2.34 16.06 -7.51
C ALA A 178 2.95 14.68 -7.23
N LEU A 179 2.86 14.24 -5.97
CA LEU A 179 3.21 12.88 -5.54
C LEU A 179 2.07 11.90 -5.89
N LEU A 180 2.43 10.68 -6.28
CA LEU A 180 1.50 9.56 -6.44
C LEU A 180 1.74 8.53 -5.33
N ILE A 181 0.78 8.39 -4.45
CA ILE A 181 0.79 7.40 -3.36
C ILE A 181 -0.22 6.29 -3.69
N VAL A 182 0.25 5.06 -3.68
CA VAL A 182 -0.58 3.92 -4.11
C VAL A 182 -0.89 3.00 -2.94
N ASP A 183 -2.19 2.75 -2.70
CA ASP A 183 -2.64 1.62 -1.89
C ASP A 183 -2.73 0.38 -2.79
N GLY A 184 -1.71 -0.49 -2.69
CA GLY A 184 -1.61 -1.71 -3.49
C GLY A 184 -2.39 -2.90 -2.93
N THR A 185 -3.14 -2.72 -1.86
CA THR A 185 -3.79 -3.82 -1.10
C THR A 185 -4.73 -4.68 -1.95
N GLN A 186 -5.39 -4.10 -2.95
CA GLN A 186 -6.29 -4.85 -3.83
C GLN A 186 -5.67 -5.24 -5.18
N SER A 187 -4.43 -4.89 -5.45
CA SER A 187 -3.76 -5.16 -6.71
C SER A 187 -2.52 -6.05 -6.58
N VAL A 188 -1.65 -5.77 -5.62
CA VAL A 188 -0.39 -6.52 -5.46
C VAL A 188 -0.69 -7.95 -4.99
N GLY A 189 -0.24 -8.93 -5.77
CA GLY A 189 -0.54 -10.35 -5.56
C GLY A 189 -1.82 -10.83 -6.23
N ALA A 190 -2.76 -9.93 -6.60
CA ALA A 190 -3.96 -10.27 -7.36
C ALA A 190 -3.73 -10.17 -8.87
N MET A 191 -2.91 -9.21 -9.29
CA MET A 191 -2.58 -8.95 -10.69
C MET A 191 -1.14 -8.45 -10.80
N PRO A 192 -0.56 -8.43 -12.01
CA PRO A 192 0.79 -7.90 -12.23
C PRO A 192 0.88 -6.43 -11.79
N PHE A 193 1.89 -6.12 -11.00
CA PHE A 193 2.20 -4.76 -10.55
C PHE A 193 3.68 -4.48 -10.82
N ASP A 194 3.96 -3.57 -11.74
CA ASP A 194 5.32 -3.18 -12.11
C ASP A 194 5.64 -1.77 -11.63
N ILE A 195 6.47 -1.68 -10.60
CA ILE A 195 6.84 -0.39 -10.00
C ILE A 195 7.62 0.50 -10.96
N ASN A 196 8.35 -0.09 -11.91
CA ASN A 196 9.15 0.66 -12.87
C ASN A 196 8.30 1.32 -13.97
N LYS A 197 7.09 0.80 -14.22
CA LYS A 197 6.12 1.41 -15.13
C LYS A 197 5.31 2.48 -14.44
N ILE A 198 4.76 2.16 -13.28
CA ILE A 198 3.88 3.06 -12.51
C ILE A 198 4.70 4.18 -11.88
N LYS A 199 5.87 3.87 -11.31
CA LYS A 199 6.78 4.81 -10.61
C LYS A 199 6.06 5.63 -9.52
N PRO A 200 5.32 4.99 -8.61
CA PRO A 200 4.72 5.72 -7.50
C PRO A 200 5.80 6.28 -6.58
N ASP A 201 5.50 7.34 -5.86
CA ASP A 201 6.41 7.88 -4.84
C ASP A 201 6.36 7.07 -3.55
N ALA A 202 5.21 6.44 -3.23
CA ALA A 202 5.10 5.39 -2.24
C ALA A 202 4.04 4.35 -2.64
N LEU A 203 4.24 3.11 -2.19
CA LEU A 203 3.28 2.00 -2.31
C LEU A 203 3.11 1.38 -0.93
N VAL A 204 1.87 1.22 -0.49
CA VAL A 204 1.55 0.51 0.77
C VAL A 204 0.60 -0.64 0.46
N CYS A 205 0.88 -1.83 1.00
CA CYS A 205 0.13 -3.03 0.67
C CYS A 205 -0.05 -3.93 1.90
N ALA A 206 -1.29 -4.25 2.26
CA ALA A 206 -1.59 -5.21 3.32
C ALA A 206 -1.23 -6.64 2.90
N ALA A 207 -0.67 -7.42 3.83
CA ALA A 207 -0.26 -8.79 3.53
C ALA A 207 -1.40 -9.82 3.59
N TYR A 208 -2.46 -9.56 4.36
CA TYR A 208 -3.49 -10.55 4.71
C TYR A 208 -4.56 -10.81 3.63
N LYS A 209 -4.50 -10.08 2.52
CA LYS A 209 -5.40 -10.27 1.37
C LYS A 209 -4.70 -11.10 0.28
N TRP A 210 -4.34 -10.49 -0.81
CA TRP A 210 -3.81 -11.17 -1.98
C TRP A 210 -2.38 -11.71 -1.82
N LEU A 211 -1.62 -11.21 -0.85
CA LEU A 211 -0.31 -11.77 -0.49
C LEU A 211 -0.41 -13.00 0.42
N MET A 212 -1.62 -13.37 0.87
CA MET A 212 -1.91 -14.57 1.66
C MET A 212 -1.07 -14.70 2.93
N GLY A 213 -0.65 -13.57 3.48
CA GLY A 213 0.11 -13.47 4.72
C GLY A 213 -0.79 -13.36 5.96
N PRO A 214 -0.21 -13.26 7.14
CA PRO A 214 -0.96 -13.04 8.39
C PRO A 214 -1.54 -11.62 8.45
N TYR A 215 -2.59 -11.45 9.25
CA TYR A 215 -3.07 -10.13 9.65
C TYR A 215 -2.04 -9.45 10.56
N GLY A 216 -1.96 -8.11 10.52
CA GLY A 216 -0.98 -7.35 11.31
C GLY A 216 0.38 -7.18 10.62
N SER A 217 0.42 -7.33 9.30
CA SER A 217 1.61 -7.04 8.49
C SER A 217 1.24 -6.35 7.18
N ALA A 218 2.10 -5.43 6.75
CA ALA A 218 2.01 -4.72 5.49
C ALA A 218 3.42 -4.49 4.93
N PHE A 219 3.50 -4.29 3.63
CA PHE A 219 4.72 -3.90 2.93
C PHE A 219 4.56 -2.47 2.44
N CYS A 220 5.62 -1.68 2.62
CA CYS A 220 5.71 -0.31 2.14
C CYS A 220 6.93 -0.17 1.24
N TYR A 221 6.76 0.47 0.09
CA TYR A 221 7.85 0.99 -0.72
C TYR A 221 7.86 2.50 -0.60
N TYR A 222 9.04 3.07 -0.41
CA TYR A 222 9.26 4.51 -0.39
C TYR A 222 10.26 4.87 -1.48
N GLY A 223 9.84 5.75 -2.41
CA GLY A 223 10.69 6.28 -3.47
C GLY A 223 11.58 7.44 -2.98
N GLU A 224 12.36 7.99 -3.90
CA GLU A 224 13.34 9.06 -3.63
C GLU A 224 12.76 10.30 -2.94
N ALA A 225 11.47 10.58 -3.15
CA ALA A 225 10.78 11.69 -2.49
C ALA A 225 10.79 11.59 -0.95
N PHE A 226 11.08 10.42 -0.41
CA PHE A 226 11.10 10.14 1.04
C PHE A 226 12.50 9.86 1.60
N ASP A 227 13.59 10.03 0.83
CA ASP A 227 14.97 9.70 1.27
C ASP A 227 15.41 10.53 2.49
N ASN A 228 14.93 11.76 2.61
CA ASN A 228 15.19 12.63 3.76
C ASN A 228 14.04 12.67 4.77
N GLY A 229 13.17 11.65 4.75
CA GLY A 229 12.03 11.57 5.65
C GLY A 229 12.42 11.21 7.07
N SER A 230 11.53 11.54 8.00
CA SER A 230 11.64 11.14 9.40
C SER A 230 10.81 9.88 9.65
N PRO A 231 11.34 8.87 10.36
CA PRO A 231 10.56 7.70 10.73
C PRO A 231 9.46 8.09 11.73
N ILE A 232 8.38 7.29 11.76
CA ILE A 232 7.30 7.49 12.73
C ILE A 232 7.73 7.11 14.15
N GLU A 233 8.67 6.18 14.26
CA GLU A 233 9.22 5.67 15.52
C GLU A 233 10.75 5.71 15.50
N GLU A 234 11.32 6.19 16.59
CA GLU A 234 12.76 6.13 16.84
C GLU A 234 13.12 4.74 17.36
N SER A 235 13.52 3.84 16.48
CA SER A 235 13.89 2.45 16.82
C SER A 235 15.41 2.27 16.76
N TRP A 236 15.96 1.51 17.72
CA TRP A 236 17.38 1.12 17.73
C TRP A 236 17.83 0.36 16.46
N ILE A 237 16.88 -0.30 15.78
CA ILE A 237 17.13 -1.02 14.51
C ILE A 237 17.39 -0.05 13.35
N ASN A 238 16.85 1.17 13.43
CA ASN A 238 16.91 2.17 12.37
C ASN A 238 18.06 3.20 12.56
N ARG A 239 18.91 2.98 13.58
CA ARG A 239 20.01 3.89 13.93
C ARG A 239 21.37 3.20 13.87
#